data_d529a50c2f962472ec735bcd8f2fad45
#
_entry.id   d529a50c2f962472ec735bcd8f2fad45
#
_cell.length_a   1.000
_cell.length_b   1.000
_cell.length_c   1.000
_cell.angle_alpha   90.00
_cell.angle_beta   90.00
_cell.angle_gamma   90.00
#
_symmetry.space_group_name_H-M   'P 1'
#
loop_
_entity.id
_entity.type
_entity.pdbx_description
1 polymer ?
#
loop_
_entity_poly.entity_id
_entity_poly.type
_entity_poly.pdbx_seq_one_letter_code
_entity_poly.pdbx_strand_id
1 'polypeptide(L)'
;MPMSKVTPTPRIGPPNLPDTLATSYDCLLLDLDGTVFRGAEPTANAIESLAAASGARQLYVTNNASRSAPEVADHLAALGFTAAAGDVVTSAQSAARLLAEELNRGDAVLVVGTEALAAEVAAVGLTPVRSFDEAPRAVVQGHSPDTGWTTLAEAAL
;
A
#
# COMPACT_ATOMS: atom_id res chain seq x y z
N MET A 1 16.33 -18.18 -5.68
CA MET A 1 16.74 -18.42 -4.28
C MET A 1 15.56 -18.91 -3.48
N PRO A 2 15.64 -19.99 -2.69
CA PRO A 2 14.51 -20.44 -1.89
C PRO A 2 14.26 -19.44 -0.76
N MET A 3 13.03 -18.95 -0.64
CA MET A 3 12.57 -18.13 0.49
C MET A 3 12.78 -18.92 1.79
N SER A 4 13.59 -18.38 2.68
CA SER A 4 13.80 -18.94 4.01
C SER A 4 12.46 -18.87 4.78
N LYS A 5 11.96 -20.01 5.20
CA LYS A 5 10.78 -20.08 6.09
C LYS A 5 11.19 -19.49 7.44
N VAL A 6 10.76 -18.25 7.70
CA VAL A 6 10.85 -17.67 9.04
C VAL A 6 9.80 -18.38 9.90
N THR A 7 10.25 -19.25 10.77
CA THR A 7 9.38 -19.87 11.79
C THR A 7 9.16 -18.80 12.88
N PRO A 8 7.94 -18.38 13.18
CA PRO A 8 7.70 -17.41 14.24
C PRO A 8 8.10 -18.01 15.60
N THR A 9 8.91 -17.30 16.34
CA THR A 9 9.25 -17.64 17.73
C THR A 9 8.05 -17.30 18.61
N PRO A 10 7.44 -18.25 19.33
CA PRO A 10 6.31 -17.96 20.21
C PRO A 10 6.75 -17.01 21.33
N ARG A 11 6.07 -15.85 21.47
CA ARG A 11 6.23 -14.98 22.64
C ARG A 11 5.49 -15.58 23.82
N ILE A 12 6.19 -15.80 24.92
CA ILE A 12 5.58 -16.11 26.21
C ILE A 12 5.09 -14.79 26.80
N GLY A 13 3.81 -14.46 26.60
CA GLY A 13 3.14 -13.32 27.23
C GLY A 13 2.88 -13.56 28.72
N PRO A 14 2.47 -12.54 29.51
CA PRO A 14 2.12 -12.69 30.90
C PRO A 14 0.94 -13.69 31.07
N PRO A 15 0.90 -14.50 32.13
CA PRO A 15 0.14 -15.75 32.25
C PRO A 15 -1.39 -15.64 32.38
N ASN A 16 -2.03 -14.52 32.03
CA ASN A 16 -3.48 -14.31 32.26
C ASN A 16 -4.23 -13.53 31.15
N LEU A 17 -3.64 -13.33 29.97
CA LEU A 17 -4.42 -12.80 28.83
C LEU A 17 -4.81 -13.95 27.91
N PRO A 18 -6.06 -14.00 27.42
CA PRO A 18 -6.44 -14.99 26.40
C PRO A 18 -5.55 -14.84 25.18
N ASP A 19 -5.12 -15.95 24.57
CA ASP A 19 -4.36 -15.95 23.32
C ASP A 19 -5.16 -15.27 22.23
N THR A 20 -4.74 -14.07 21.89
CA THR A 20 -5.31 -13.29 20.78
C THR A 20 -4.30 -13.27 19.63
N LEU A 21 -4.76 -12.99 18.41
CA LEU A 21 -3.86 -12.82 17.27
C LEU A 21 -2.76 -11.78 17.58
N ALA A 22 -3.12 -10.68 18.24
CA ALA A 22 -2.19 -9.62 18.61
C ALA A 22 -1.12 -10.05 19.62
N THR A 23 -1.38 -11.07 20.45
CA THR A 23 -0.41 -11.63 21.39
C THR A 23 0.41 -12.76 20.79
N SER A 24 -0.08 -13.37 19.71
CA SER A 24 0.55 -14.51 19.04
C SER A 24 1.50 -14.12 17.91
N TYR A 25 1.38 -12.92 17.37
CA TYR A 25 2.16 -12.44 16.22
C TYR A 25 2.84 -11.11 16.52
N ASP A 26 4.03 -10.93 15.93
CA ASP A 26 4.79 -9.69 16.04
C ASP A 26 4.28 -8.56 15.14
N CYS A 27 3.51 -8.92 14.11
CA CYS A 27 3.00 -8.00 13.10
C CYS A 27 1.61 -8.42 12.63
N LEU A 28 0.72 -7.45 12.47
CA LEU A 28 -0.59 -7.58 11.87
C LEU A 28 -0.58 -6.86 10.52
N LEU A 29 -0.93 -7.57 9.44
CA LEU A 29 -1.18 -6.99 8.13
C LEU A 29 -2.68 -6.77 8.00
N LEU A 30 -3.09 -5.51 7.87
CA LEU A 30 -4.47 -5.07 7.93
C LEU A 30 -4.89 -4.53 6.55
N ASP A 31 -5.84 -5.20 5.91
CA ASP A 31 -6.54 -4.64 4.76
C ASP A 31 -7.43 -3.48 5.21
N LEU A 32 -7.65 -2.50 4.35
CA LEU A 32 -8.32 -1.25 4.70
C LEU A 32 -9.81 -1.27 4.34
N ASP A 33 -10.11 -1.27 3.05
CA ASP A 33 -11.47 -1.09 2.55
C ASP A 33 -12.37 -2.29 2.87
N GLY A 34 -13.36 -2.08 3.73
CA GLY A 34 -14.27 -3.14 4.19
C GLY A 34 -13.78 -3.92 5.41
N THR A 35 -12.52 -3.75 5.83
CA THR A 35 -11.90 -4.39 7.00
C THR A 35 -11.70 -3.39 8.14
N VAL A 36 -10.84 -2.39 7.97
CA VAL A 36 -10.57 -1.36 8.99
C VAL A 36 -11.64 -0.27 8.96
N PHE A 37 -12.04 0.14 7.77
CA PHE A 37 -13.12 1.12 7.57
C PHE A 37 -13.97 0.78 6.33
N ARG A 38 -15.10 1.45 6.19
CA ARG A 38 -15.95 1.40 5.00
C ARG A 38 -16.36 2.81 4.60
N GLY A 39 -15.82 3.30 3.51
CA GLY A 39 -16.03 4.68 3.06
C GLY A 39 -15.46 5.69 4.07
N ALA A 40 -16.33 6.48 4.70
CA ALA A 40 -15.97 7.50 5.68
C ALA A 40 -16.15 7.04 7.15
N GLU A 41 -16.45 5.77 7.39
CA GLU A 41 -16.75 5.27 8.73
C GLU A 41 -15.84 4.11 9.12
N PRO A 42 -15.29 4.09 10.35
CA PRO A 42 -14.55 2.94 10.83
C PRO A 42 -15.46 1.73 11.00
N THR A 43 -14.92 0.54 10.79
CA THR A 43 -15.61 -0.71 11.11
C THR A 43 -15.88 -0.78 12.62
N ALA A 44 -17.03 -1.32 12.99
CA ALA A 44 -17.43 -1.41 14.39
C ALA A 44 -16.35 -2.09 15.25
N ASN A 45 -15.98 -1.44 16.36
CA ASN A 45 -14.93 -1.84 17.31
C ASN A 45 -13.50 -1.93 16.74
N ALA A 46 -13.24 -1.50 15.49
CA ALA A 46 -11.92 -1.60 14.90
C ALA A 46 -10.90 -0.70 15.61
N ILE A 47 -11.30 0.53 15.96
CA ILE A 47 -10.42 1.49 16.63
C ILE A 47 -9.96 0.94 17.99
N GLU A 48 -10.91 0.51 18.82
CA GLU A 48 -10.64 -0.02 20.17
C GLU A 48 -9.84 -1.32 20.10
N SER A 49 -10.15 -2.20 19.15
CA SER A 49 -9.46 -3.48 18.98
C SER A 49 -8.02 -3.29 18.56
N LEU A 50 -7.74 -2.37 17.62
CA LEU A 50 -6.38 -2.09 17.17
C LEU A 50 -5.59 -1.31 18.22
N ALA A 51 -6.21 -0.40 18.96
CA ALA A 51 -5.58 0.27 20.10
C ALA A 51 -5.17 -0.74 21.19
N ALA A 52 -6.01 -1.74 21.48
CA ALA A 52 -5.69 -2.81 22.41
C ALA A 52 -4.58 -3.76 21.90
N ALA A 53 -4.39 -3.87 20.59
CA ALA A 53 -3.38 -4.71 19.95
C ALA A 53 -1.98 -4.05 19.87
N SER A 54 -1.68 -3.09 20.75
CA SER A 54 -0.44 -2.28 20.76
C SER A 54 0.85 -3.08 20.93
N GLY A 55 0.78 -4.36 21.30
CA GLY A 55 1.94 -5.27 21.40
C GLY A 55 2.46 -5.78 20.06
N ALA A 56 1.66 -5.74 18.99
CA ALA A 56 2.03 -6.12 17.63
C ALA A 56 2.20 -4.88 16.74
N ARG A 57 3.16 -4.91 15.83
CA ARG A 57 3.27 -3.88 14.81
C ARG A 57 2.07 -3.96 13.87
N GLN A 58 1.41 -2.85 13.60
CA GLN A 58 0.28 -2.76 12.70
C GLN A 58 0.75 -2.17 11.37
N LEU A 59 0.56 -2.90 10.27
CA LEU A 59 0.83 -2.44 8.92
C LEU A 59 -0.48 -2.44 8.13
N TYR A 60 -0.80 -1.31 7.53
CA TYR A 60 -2.00 -1.08 6.75
C TYR A 60 -1.69 -1.33 5.27
N VAL A 61 -2.31 -2.35 4.69
CA VAL A 61 -2.07 -2.78 3.32
C VAL A 61 -3.29 -2.49 2.49
N THR A 62 -3.13 -1.77 1.38
CA THR A 62 -4.24 -1.42 0.50
C THR A 62 -3.93 -1.72 -0.96
N ASN A 63 -4.91 -2.26 -1.68
CA ASN A 63 -4.87 -2.39 -3.14
C ASN A 63 -5.16 -1.07 -3.87
N ASN A 64 -5.42 0.02 -3.16
CA ASN A 64 -5.62 1.34 -3.73
C ASN A 64 -4.27 1.94 -4.18
N ALA A 65 -4.19 2.35 -5.45
CA ALA A 65 -3.04 3.03 -6.05
C ALA A 65 -3.28 4.53 -6.28
N SER A 66 -4.46 5.06 -5.91
CA SER A 66 -4.83 6.44 -6.20
C SER A 66 -4.41 7.44 -5.13
N ARG A 67 -4.02 6.95 -3.95
CA ARG A 67 -3.55 7.77 -2.82
C ARG A 67 -2.13 7.36 -2.43
N SER A 68 -1.36 8.35 -2.02
CA SER A 68 -0.05 8.14 -1.41
C SER A 68 -0.15 7.57 0.02
N ALA A 69 0.92 6.97 0.53
CA ALA A 69 0.96 6.46 1.91
C ALA A 69 0.69 7.55 2.97
N PRO A 70 1.20 8.80 2.85
CA PRO A 70 0.80 9.90 3.73
C PRO A 70 -0.69 10.20 3.70
N GLU A 71 -1.31 10.30 2.50
CA GLU A 71 -2.75 10.56 2.38
C GLU A 71 -3.61 9.47 3.00
N VAL A 72 -3.17 8.20 2.91
CA VAL A 72 -3.84 7.08 3.58
C VAL A 72 -3.68 7.17 5.09
N ALA A 73 -2.48 7.50 5.59
CA ALA A 73 -2.24 7.68 7.02
C ALA A 73 -3.08 8.84 7.61
N ASP A 74 -3.17 9.97 6.89
CA ASP A 74 -4.00 11.12 7.27
C ASP A 74 -5.49 10.74 7.33
N HIS A 75 -5.95 9.94 6.36
CA HIS A 75 -7.32 9.44 6.35
C HIS A 75 -7.60 8.52 7.55
N LEU A 76 -6.69 7.61 7.86
CA LEU A 76 -6.78 6.74 9.03
C LEU A 76 -6.80 7.56 10.34
N ALA A 77 -5.95 8.58 10.45
CA ALA A 77 -5.93 9.48 11.59
C ALA A 77 -7.25 10.26 11.75
N ALA A 78 -7.84 10.72 10.64
CA ALA A 78 -9.14 11.40 10.64
C ALA A 78 -10.28 10.46 11.11
N LEU A 79 -10.16 9.15 10.88
CA LEU A 79 -11.09 8.13 11.36
C LEU A 79 -10.83 7.70 12.83
N GLY A 80 -9.73 8.16 13.45
CA GLY A 80 -9.38 7.86 14.83
C GLY A 80 -8.37 6.73 15.03
N PHE A 81 -7.77 6.20 13.95
CA PHE A 81 -6.70 5.21 14.04
C PHE A 81 -5.33 5.87 14.26
N THR A 82 -4.42 5.15 14.88
CA THR A 82 -3.01 5.55 14.97
C THR A 82 -2.25 4.90 13.82
N ALA A 83 -1.83 5.70 12.85
CA ALA A 83 -1.06 5.25 11.69
C ALA A 83 -0.08 6.32 11.24
N ALA A 84 1.14 5.93 10.91
CA ALA A 84 2.10 6.78 10.23
C ALA A 84 2.26 6.34 8.77
N ALA A 85 2.75 7.22 7.89
CA ALA A 85 2.98 6.87 6.48
C ALA A 85 3.89 5.64 6.32
N GLY A 86 4.84 5.42 7.24
CA GLY A 86 5.72 4.24 7.25
C GLY A 86 5.05 2.92 7.64
N ASP A 87 3.80 2.97 8.12
CA ASP A 87 2.99 1.79 8.44
C ASP A 87 2.01 1.45 7.32
N VAL A 88 1.97 2.25 6.25
CA VAL A 88 1.07 2.06 5.10
C VAL A 88 1.85 1.46 3.94
N VAL A 89 1.30 0.42 3.33
CA VAL A 89 1.80 -0.21 2.10
C VAL A 89 0.70 -0.13 1.04
N THR A 90 0.96 0.64 -0.02
CA THR A 90 0.03 0.79 -1.14
C THR A 90 0.40 -0.13 -2.32
N SER A 91 -0.59 -0.44 -3.17
CA SER A 91 -0.31 -1.15 -4.42
C SER A 91 0.58 -0.34 -5.37
N ALA A 92 0.54 1.00 -5.32
CA ALA A 92 1.42 1.87 -6.09
C ALA A 92 2.90 1.65 -5.71
N GLN A 93 3.23 1.60 -4.42
CA GLN A 93 4.57 1.30 -3.93
C GLN A 93 5.05 -0.09 -4.36
N SER A 94 4.16 -1.08 -4.28
CA SER A 94 4.48 -2.45 -4.69
C SER A 94 4.75 -2.54 -6.18
N ALA A 95 3.92 -1.91 -7.01
CA ALA A 95 4.09 -1.86 -8.46
C ALA A 95 5.39 -1.14 -8.86
N ALA A 96 5.69 0.01 -8.24
CA ALA A 96 6.91 0.76 -8.50
C ALA A 96 8.17 -0.06 -8.18
N ARG A 97 8.17 -0.81 -7.07
CA ARG A 97 9.29 -1.70 -6.70
C ARG A 97 9.49 -2.82 -7.72
N LEU A 98 8.42 -3.48 -8.16
CA LEU A 98 8.50 -4.51 -9.19
C LEU A 98 9.06 -3.96 -10.50
N LEU A 99 8.63 -2.78 -10.92
CA LEU A 99 9.17 -2.12 -12.11
C LEU A 99 10.67 -1.82 -11.97
N ALA A 100 11.13 -1.41 -10.78
CA ALA A 100 12.53 -1.13 -10.54
C ALA A 100 13.42 -2.39 -10.50
N GLU A 101 12.84 -3.58 -10.31
CA GLU A 101 13.54 -4.86 -10.43
C GLU A 101 13.74 -5.29 -11.89
N GLU A 102 12.85 -4.86 -12.79
CA GLU A 102 12.82 -5.26 -14.20
C GLU A 102 13.42 -4.21 -15.15
N LEU A 103 13.48 -2.94 -14.74
CA LEU A 103 13.89 -1.81 -15.57
C LEU A 103 15.17 -1.16 -15.04
N ASN A 104 15.85 -0.42 -15.93
CA ASN A 104 17.00 0.35 -15.53
C ASN A 104 16.60 1.71 -14.97
N ARG A 105 17.42 2.24 -14.07
CA ARG A 105 17.24 3.59 -13.56
C ARG A 105 17.15 4.62 -14.70
N GLY A 106 16.11 5.45 -14.68
CA GLY A 106 15.82 6.45 -15.69
C GLY A 106 14.96 5.97 -16.86
N ASP A 107 14.68 4.65 -16.96
CA ASP A 107 13.75 4.15 -17.98
C ASP A 107 12.37 4.79 -17.82
N ALA A 108 11.74 5.13 -18.94
CA ALA A 108 10.40 5.73 -18.97
C ALA A 108 9.31 4.68 -18.71
N VAL A 109 8.35 5.04 -17.87
CA VAL A 109 7.17 4.21 -17.56
C VAL A 109 5.91 5.02 -17.82
N LEU A 110 5.04 4.54 -18.69
CA LEU A 110 3.74 5.14 -18.95
C LEU A 110 2.83 4.90 -17.76
N VAL A 111 2.41 5.98 -17.11
CA VAL A 111 1.56 5.91 -15.93
C VAL A 111 0.12 6.25 -16.30
N VAL A 112 -0.76 5.26 -16.23
CA VAL A 112 -2.22 5.41 -16.31
C VAL A 112 -2.77 5.41 -14.90
N GLY A 113 -2.98 6.59 -14.32
CA GLY A 113 -3.39 6.73 -12.93
C GLY A 113 -3.14 8.13 -12.37
N THR A 114 -3.21 8.26 -11.05
CA THR A 114 -3.02 9.52 -10.33
C THR A 114 -1.56 9.94 -10.24
N GLU A 115 -1.34 11.18 -9.78
CA GLU A 115 0.01 11.67 -9.47
C GLU A 115 0.66 10.91 -8.32
N ALA A 116 -0.13 10.34 -7.40
CA ALA A 116 0.41 9.49 -6.34
C ALA A 116 1.12 8.24 -6.91
N LEU A 117 0.54 7.60 -7.92
CA LEU A 117 1.20 6.47 -8.61
C LEU A 117 2.46 6.92 -9.36
N ALA A 118 2.40 8.07 -10.05
CA ALA A 118 3.57 8.62 -10.76
C ALA A 118 4.71 8.97 -9.79
N ALA A 119 4.39 9.53 -8.62
CA ALA A 119 5.37 9.83 -7.59
C ALA A 119 6.09 8.59 -7.06
N GLU A 120 5.38 7.47 -6.88
CA GLU A 120 6.00 6.20 -6.47
C GLU A 120 6.94 5.63 -7.55
N VAL A 121 6.56 5.75 -8.83
CA VAL A 121 7.44 5.39 -9.97
C VAL A 121 8.71 6.25 -9.97
N ALA A 122 8.58 7.56 -9.76
CA ALA A 122 9.72 8.47 -9.67
C ALA A 122 10.61 8.17 -8.45
N ALA A 123 10.02 7.83 -7.30
CA ALA A 123 10.74 7.56 -6.06
C ALA A 123 11.71 6.37 -6.17
N VAL A 124 11.40 5.40 -7.03
CA VAL A 124 12.31 4.26 -7.28
C VAL A 124 13.35 4.55 -8.38
N GLY A 125 13.37 5.77 -8.92
CA GLY A 125 14.37 6.24 -9.89
C GLY A 125 14.01 5.96 -11.34
N LEU A 126 12.76 5.62 -11.65
CA LEU A 126 12.21 5.54 -13.00
C LEU A 126 11.63 6.90 -13.42
N THR A 127 11.34 7.05 -14.70
CA THR A 127 10.79 8.31 -15.27
C THR A 127 9.31 8.12 -15.61
N PRO A 128 8.36 8.62 -14.81
CA PRO A 128 6.95 8.55 -15.15
C PRO A 128 6.64 9.45 -16.35
N VAL A 129 5.94 8.92 -17.35
CA VAL A 129 5.51 9.62 -18.55
C VAL A 129 4.00 9.43 -18.76
N ARG A 130 3.39 10.27 -19.62
CA ARG A 130 1.96 10.28 -19.86
C ARG A 130 1.58 9.98 -21.31
N SER A 131 2.55 9.93 -22.23
CA SER A 131 2.35 9.63 -23.64
C SER A 131 3.26 8.50 -24.10
N PHE A 132 2.77 7.70 -25.03
CA PHE A 132 3.54 6.66 -25.70
C PHE A 132 4.68 7.25 -26.56
N ASP A 133 4.53 8.48 -27.04
CA ASP A 133 5.57 9.19 -27.81
C ASP A 133 6.86 9.41 -27.01
N GLU A 134 6.79 9.32 -25.68
CA GLU A 134 7.95 9.39 -24.79
C GLU A 134 8.72 8.04 -24.67
N ALA A 135 8.38 7.09 -25.55
CA ALA A 135 9.01 5.77 -25.68
C ALA A 135 9.11 4.98 -24.34
N PRO A 136 8.00 4.77 -23.63
CA PRO A 136 8.00 4.03 -22.39
C PRO A 136 8.44 2.59 -22.57
N ARG A 137 9.13 2.04 -21.56
CA ARG A 137 9.59 0.65 -21.53
C ARG A 137 8.57 -0.27 -20.85
N ALA A 138 7.65 0.31 -20.08
CA ALA A 138 6.59 -0.40 -19.40
C ALA A 138 5.38 0.52 -19.20
N VAL A 139 4.24 -0.09 -18.89
CA VAL A 139 3.01 0.58 -18.51
C VAL A 139 2.65 0.17 -17.09
N VAL A 140 2.24 1.12 -16.26
CA VAL A 140 1.64 0.86 -14.96
C VAL A 140 0.28 1.53 -14.89
N GLN A 141 -0.73 0.78 -14.46
CA GLN A 141 -2.10 1.29 -14.34
C GLN A 141 -2.61 1.20 -12.91
N GLY A 142 -3.17 2.29 -12.43
CA GLY A 142 -3.93 2.39 -11.18
C GLY A 142 -5.26 3.09 -11.42
N HIS A 143 -6.14 3.03 -10.43
CA HIS A 143 -7.42 3.74 -10.51
C HIS A 143 -7.20 5.26 -10.49
N SER A 144 -7.87 5.98 -11.39
CA SER A 144 -8.07 7.43 -11.34
C SER A 144 -9.47 7.76 -11.84
N PRO A 145 -10.20 8.68 -11.19
CA PRO A 145 -11.51 9.14 -11.67
C PRO A 145 -11.41 9.87 -13.01
N ASP A 146 -10.23 10.40 -13.36
CA ASP A 146 -9.99 11.18 -14.57
C ASP A 146 -9.50 10.32 -15.74
N THR A 147 -9.38 9.00 -15.57
CA THR A 147 -8.95 8.10 -16.64
C THR A 147 -10.03 8.02 -17.73
N GLY A 148 -9.72 8.57 -18.89
CA GLY A 148 -10.57 8.53 -20.07
C GLY A 148 -10.06 7.57 -21.14
N TRP A 149 -10.83 7.48 -22.24
CA TRP A 149 -10.48 6.60 -23.36
C TRP A 149 -9.12 6.92 -23.96
N THR A 150 -8.79 8.20 -24.10
CA THR A 150 -7.49 8.65 -24.67
C THR A 150 -6.32 8.10 -23.86
N THR A 151 -6.39 8.18 -22.52
CA THR A 151 -5.35 7.66 -21.63
C THR A 151 -5.21 6.13 -21.72
N LEU A 152 -6.34 5.43 -21.86
CA LEU A 152 -6.32 3.97 -22.04
C LEU A 152 -5.79 3.55 -23.41
N ALA A 153 -6.07 4.35 -24.45
CA ALA A 153 -5.55 4.10 -25.79
C ALA A 153 -4.01 4.21 -25.84
N GLU A 154 -3.42 5.20 -25.14
CA GLU A 154 -1.96 5.34 -24.98
C GLU A 154 -1.33 4.07 -24.40
N ALA A 155 -2.00 3.44 -23.45
CA ALA A 155 -1.50 2.22 -22.80
C ALA A 155 -1.62 0.97 -23.67
N ALA A 156 -2.37 1.02 -24.76
CA ALA A 156 -2.60 -0.10 -25.68
C ALA A 156 -1.65 -0.10 -26.91
N LEU A 157 -0.86 0.97 -27.10
CA LEU A 157 0.12 1.11 -28.16
C LEU A 157 1.42 0.37 -27.83
#